data_74783752cd59abcf6c753624d3d23876
#
_entry.id   74783752cd59abcf6c753624d3d23876
#
_cell.length_a   1.000
_cell.length_b   1.000
_cell.length_c   1.000
_cell.angle_alpha   90.00
_cell.angle_beta   90.00
_cell.angle_gamma   90.00
#
_symmetry.space_group_name_H-M   'P 1'
#
loop_
_entity.id
_entity.type
_entity.pdbx_description
1 polymer ?
#
loop_
_entity_poly.entity_id
_entity_poly.type
_entity_poly.pdbx_seq_one_letter_code
_entity_poly.pdbx_strand_id
1 'polypeptide(L)'
;MENTKKNLSYDKQLYVENTERLRQILSALPPFVRLFFRAIEPQTTAKTRISYSYDLRVFFRFLIEQKKCGKDDLLSLEVTDLDKVTSLDLEEYMEYLKTYSSKEDETLKINTEQGLRRKLASLKS
;
A
#
# COMPACT_ATOMS: atom_id res chain seq x y z
N MET A 1 8.89 -6.06 -33.45
CA MET A 1 8.10 -5.36 -32.42
C MET A 1 8.89 -4.46 -31.51
N GLU A 2 10.18 -4.43 -31.70
CA GLU A 2 11.03 -3.52 -30.93
C GLU A 2 10.61 -2.08 -31.04
N ASN A 3 10.09 -1.71 -32.20
CA ASN A 3 9.75 -0.32 -32.47
C ASN A 3 8.53 0.18 -31.71
N THR A 4 7.72 -0.72 -31.18
CA THR A 4 6.53 -0.33 -30.45
C THR A 4 6.87 0.49 -29.21
N LYS A 5 7.87 0.06 -28.45
CA LYS A 5 8.33 0.83 -27.28
C LYS A 5 8.96 2.15 -27.68
N LYS A 6 9.71 2.16 -28.77
CA LYS A 6 10.36 3.39 -29.24
C LYS A 6 9.37 4.43 -29.70
N ASN A 7 8.20 3.98 -30.17
CA ASN A 7 7.16 4.86 -30.67
C ASN A 7 6.20 5.36 -29.61
N LEU A 8 6.29 4.81 -28.38
CA LEU A 8 5.47 5.28 -27.28
C LEU A 8 6.05 6.58 -26.73
N SER A 9 5.16 7.50 -26.38
CA SER A 9 5.58 8.72 -25.70
C SER A 9 6.20 8.35 -24.36
N TYR A 10 7.00 9.25 -23.81
CA TYR A 10 7.58 9.05 -22.48
C TYR A 10 6.51 8.75 -21.44
N ASP A 11 5.40 9.50 -21.48
CA ASP A 11 4.31 9.33 -20.53
C ASP A 11 3.65 7.95 -20.63
N LYS A 12 3.49 7.44 -21.86
CA LYS A 12 2.91 6.10 -22.05
C LYS A 12 3.85 5.01 -21.55
N GLN A 13 5.14 5.16 -21.80
CA GLN A 13 6.14 4.22 -21.30
C GLN A 13 6.14 4.18 -19.78
N LEU A 14 6.11 5.35 -19.17
CA LEU A 14 6.08 5.45 -17.71
C LEU A 14 4.82 4.82 -17.13
N TYR A 15 3.69 5.03 -17.79
CA TYR A 15 2.42 4.43 -17.37
C TYR A 15 2.50 2.90 -17.38
N VAL A 16 3.04 2.33 -18.47
CA VAL A 16 3.18 0.87 -18.59
C VAL A 16 4.10 0.32 -17.50
N GLU A 17 5.25 0.95 -17.30
CA GLU A 17 6.20 0.52 -16.28
C GLU A 17 5.61 0.60 -14.88
N ASN A 18 4.92 1.68 -14.57
CA ASN A 18 4.28 1.85 -13.27
C ASN A 18 3.15 0.85 -13.05
N THR A 19 2.39 0.54 -14.10
CA THR A 19 1.32 -0.44 -14.01
C THR A 19 1.88 -1.83 -13.72
N GLU A 20 2.96 -2.21 -14.38
CA GLU A 20 3.62 -3.50 -14.14
C GLU A 20 4.18 -3.57 -12.73
N ARG A 21 4.82 -2.50 -12.27
CA ARG A 21 5.35 -2.43 -10.91
C ARG A 21 4.25 -2.58 -9.88
N LEU A 22 3.13 -1.90 -10.08
CA LEU A 22 1.99 -1.98 -9.18
C LEU A 22 1.46 -3.41 -9.09
N ARG A 23 1.35 -4.10 -10.23
CA ARG A 23 0.90 -5.50 -10.24
C ARG A 23 1.82 -6.39 -9.41
N GLN A 24 3.13 -6.20 -9.53
CA GLN A 24 4.10 -6.96 -8.76
C GLN A 24 3.93 -6.71 -7.26
N ILE A 25 3.75 -5.46 -6.88
CA ILE A 25 3.57 -5.11 -5.47
C ILE A 25 2.27 -5.72 -4.94
N LEU A 26 1.19 -5.60 -5.71
CA LEU A 26 -0.12 -6.12 -5.29
C LEU A 26 -0.13 -7.64 -5.16
N SER A 27 0.70 -8.33 -5.91
CA SER A 27 0.78 -9.80 -5.80
C SER A 27 1.27 -10.25 -4.42
N ALA A 28 2.00 -9.40 -3.72
CA ALA A 28 2.51 -9.69 -2.38
C ALA A 28 1.60 -9.15 -1.27
N LEU A 29 0.49 -8.50 -1.62
CA LEU A 29 -0.45 -7.93 -0.66
C LEU A 29 -1.72 -8.78 -0.58
N PRO A 30 -2.50 -8.63 0.50
CA PRO A 30 -3.76 -9.38 0.62
C PRO A 30 -4.67 -9.16 -0.58
N PRO A 31 -5.37 -10.21 -1.03
CA PRO A 31 -6.21 -10.09 -2.24
C PRO A 31 -7.27 -9.00 -2.19
N PHE A 32 -7.83 -8.69 -1.02
CA PHE A 32 -8.87 -7.67 -0.92
C PHE A 32 -8.37 -6.27 -1.31
N VAL A 33 -7.07 -6.04 -1.23
CA VAL A 33 -6.45 -4.76 -1.58
C VAL A 33 -6.64 -4.44 -3.05
N ARG A 34 -6.73 -5.46 -3.90
CA ARG A 34 -6.93 -5.25 -5.35
C ARG A 34 -8.25 -4.56 -5.64
N LEU A 35 -9.29 -4.87 -4.89
CA LEU A 35 -10.59 -4.21 -5.06
C LEU A 35 -10.48 -2.73 -4.70
N PHE A 36 -9.76 -2.42 -3.63
CA PHE A 36 -9.52 -1.04 -3.25
C PHE A 36 -8.81 -0.26 -4.38
N PHE A 37 -7.76 -0.85 -4.95
CA PHE A 37 -7.01 -0.18 -6.00
C PHE A 37 -7.81 -0.01 -7.29
N ARG A 38 -8.71 -0.95 -7.60
CA ARG A 38 -9.62 -0.78 -8.73
C ARG A 38 -10.57 0.37 -8.50
N ALA A 39 -11.07 0.50 -7.28
CA ALA A 39 -12.01 1.58 -6.95
C ALA A 39 -11.39 2.96 -7.07
N ILE A 40 -10.12 3.12 -6.71
CA ILE A 40 -9.46 4.42 -6.76
C ILE A 40 -8.77 4.69 -8.10
N GLU A 41 -8.70 3.72 -8.97
CA GLU A 41 -7.98 3.86 -10.25
C GLU A 41 -8.40 5.07 -11.06
N PRO A 42 -9.70 5.36 -11.26
CA PRO A 42 -10.11 6.51 -12.07
C PRO A 42 -9.73 7.87 -11.50
N GLN A 43 -9.44 7.93 -10.20
CA GLN A 43 -9.19 9.17 -9.49
C GLN A 43 -7.73 9.39 -9.16
N THR A 44 -6.88 8.43 -9.51
CA THR A 44 -5.47 8.46 -9.13
C THR A 44 -4.58 8.09 -10.29
N THR A 45 -3.32 8.52 -10.21
CA THR A 45 -2.30 8.10 -11.17
C THR A 45 -1.70 6.77 -10.72
N ALA A 46 -1.06 6.07 -11.66
CA ALA A 46 -0.35 4.84 -11.32
C ALA A 46 0.73 5.09 -10.27
N LYS A 47 1.42 6.21 -10.36
CA LYS A 47 2.46 6.59 -9.39
C LYS A 47 1.88 6.74 -7.99
N THR A 48 0.72 7.37 -7.87
CA THR A 48 0.02 7.53 -6.59
C THR A 48 -0.37 6.18 -6.01
N ARG A 49 -0.89 5.28 -6.86
CA ARG A 49 -1.26 3.94 -6.41
C ARG A 49 -0.06 3.13 -5.94
N ILE A 50 1.09 3.27 -6.60
CA ILE A 50 2.32 2.63 -6.16
C ILE A 50 2.69 3.13 -4.76
N SER A 51 2.64 4.43 -4.55
CA SER A 51 2.92 5.01 -3.23
C SER A 51 2.00 4.46 -2.16
N TYR A 52 0.70 4.38 -2.45
CA TYR A 52 -0.27 3.81 -1.53
C TYR A 52 0.01 2.34 -1.24
N SER A 53 0.41 1.57 -2.26
CA SER A 53 0.69 0.15 -2.07
C SER A 53 1.88 -0.07 -1.13
N TYR A 54 2.92 0.74 -1.22
CA TYR A 54 4.04 0.67 -0.29
C TYR A 54 3.61 1.02 1.13
N ASP A 55 2.80 2.06 1.28
CA ASP A 55 2.31 2.47 2.58
C ASP A 55 1.49 1.34 3.24
N LEU A 56 0.61 0.72 2.47
CA LEU A 56 -0.20 -0.38 2.98
C LEU A 56 0.64 -1.60 3.33
N ARG A 57 1.66 -1.87 2.52
CA ARG A 57 2.57 -3.00 2.79
C ARG A 57 3.28 -2.83 4.13
N VAL A 58 3.80 -1.64 4.39
CA VAL A 58 4.48 -1.36 5.64
C VAL A 58 3.53 -1.51 6.82
N PHE A 59 2.32 -0.98 6.68
CA PHE A 59 1.31 -1.07 7.72
C PHE A 59 0.89 -2.51 8.01
N PHE A 60 0.61 -3.28 6.96
CA PHE A 60 0.19 -4.67 7.12
C PHE A 60 1.29 -5.52 7.75
N ARG A 61 2.54 -5.28 7.38
CA ARG A 61 3.67 -5.97 8.01
C ARG A 61 3.74 -5.64 9.49
N PHE A 62 3.51 -4.39 9.84
CA PHE A 62 3.46 -3.99 11.24
C PHE A 62 2.38 -4.79 11.99
N LEU A 63 1.18 -4.89 11.43
CA LEU A 63 0.09 -5.62 12.07
C LEU A 63 0.46 -7.09 12.31
N ILE A 64 1.12 -7.70 11.36
CA ILE A 64 1.52 -9.11 11.47
C ILE A 64 2.64 -9.28 12.47
N GLU A 65 3.69 -8.49 12.37
CA GLU A 65 4.85 -8.59 13.24
C GLU A 65 4.50 -8.30 14.70
N GLN A 66 3.60 -7.35 14.94
CA GLN A 66 3.18 -6.97 16.27
C GLN A 66 1.96 -7.76 16.74
N LYS A 67 1.53 -8.75 15.96
CA LYS A 67 0.42 -9.65 16.29
C LYS A 67 -0.89 -8.92 16.63
N LYS A 68 -1.18 -7.87 15.86
CA LYS A 68 -2.38 -7.05 16.06
C LYS A 68 -3.63 -7.63 15.40
N CYS A 69 -3.47 -8.53 14.45
CA CYS A 69 -4.59 -9.01 13.63
C CYS A 69 -4.82 -10.52 13.69
N GLY A 70 -3.97 -11.26 14.40
CA GLY A 70 -4.13 -12.71 14.54
C GLY A 70 -3.72 -13.52 13.33
N LYS A 71 -3.05 -12.91 12.36
CA LYS A 71 -2.53 -13.59 11.17
C LYS A 71 -1.01 -13.56 11.17
N ASP A 72 -0.41 -14.55 10.52
CA ASP A 72 1.05 -14.69 10.45
C ASP A 72 1.60 -14.34 9.06
N ASP A 73 0.74 -14.17 8.07
CA ASP A 73 1.13 -13.98 6.69
C ASP A 73 0.30 -12.89 6.03
N LEU A 74 0.96 -12.03 5.26
CA LEU A 74 0.31 -10.93 4.55
C LEU A 74 -0.82 -11.41 3.65
N LEU A 75 -0.59 -12.48 2.90
CA LEU A 75 -1.58 -12.97 1.95
C LEU A 75 -2.83 -13.56 2.61
N SER A 76 -2.73 -13.91 3.88
CA SER A 76 -3.88 -14.46 4.62
C SER A 76 -4.73 -13.39 5.30
N LEU A 77 -4.28 -12.13 5.30
CA LEU A 77 -5.06 -11.05 5.87
C LEU A 77 -6.39 -10.89 5.14
N GLU A 78 -7.44 -10.67 5.91
CA GLU A 78 -8.77 -10.39 5.40
C GLU A 78 -9.21 -9.00 5.84
N VAL A 79 -10.17 -8.43 5.13
CA VAL A 79 -10.65 -7.09 5.46
C VAL A 79 -11.23 -7.05 6.88
N THR A 80 -11.82 -8.15 7.35
CA THR A 80 -12.36 -8.23 8.70
C THR A 80 -11.27 -8.17 9.77
N ASP A 81 -10.05 -8.55 9.45
CA ASP A 81 -8.94 -8.43 10.39
C ASP A 81 -8.64 -6.97 10.72
N LEU A 82 -8.95 -6.06 9.81
CA LEU A 82 -8.75 -4.63 10.05
C LEU A 82 -9.70 -4.08 11.11
N ASP A 83 -10.79 -4.77 11.39
CA ASP A 83 -11.72 -4.36 12.44
C ASP A 83 -11.11 -4.54 13.83
N LYS A 84 -10.06 -5.34 13.93
CA LYS A 84 -9.35 -5.55 15.20
C LYS A 84 -8.37 -4.44 15.52
N VAL A 85 -8.08 -3.57 14.54
CA VAL A 85 -7.14 -2.47 14.70
C VAL A 85 -7.80 -1.36 15.51
N THR A 86 -7.15 -0.97 16.60
CA THR A 86 -7.65 0.08 17.50
C THR A 86 -6.93 1.39 17.25
N SER A 87 -7.46 2.46 17.85
CA SER A 87 -6.77 3.76 17.79
C SER A 87 -5.39 3.70 18.41
N LEU A 88 -5.24 2.92 19.48
CA LEU A 88 -3.93 2.73 20.11
C LEU A 88 -2.96 2.06 19.15
N ASP A 89 -3.42 1.06 18.41
CA ASP A 89 -2.59 0.38 17.41
C ASP A 89 -2.08 1.38 16.35
N LEU A 90 -2.93 2.30 15.94
CA LEU A 90 -2.54 3.31 14.96
C LEU A 90 -1.51 4.28 15.53
N GLU A 91 -1.63 4.65 16.81
CA GLU A 91 -0.65 5.48 17.47
C GLU A 91 0.70 4.77 17.55
N GLU A 92 0.68 3.50 17.91
CA GLU A 92 1.90 2.68 17.96
C GLU A 92 2.53 2.57 16.57
N TYR A 93 1.71 2.45 15.53
CA TYR A 93 2.21 2.40 14.17
C TYR A 93 2.90 3.72 13.79
N MET A 94 2.34 4.86 14.17
CA MET A 94 2.96 6.15 13.88
C MET A 94 4.33 6.27 14.56
N GLU A 95 4.47 5.78 15.76
CA GLU A 95 5.75 5.73 16.46
C GLU A 95 6.73 4.78 15.77
N TYR A 96 6.22 3.61 15.35
CA TYR A 96 7.01 2.63 14.60
C TYR A 96 7.56 3.24 13.32
N LEU A 97 6.77 4.02 12.61
CA LEU A 97 7.21 4.67 11.38
C LEU A 97 8.36 5.64 11.60
N LYS A 98 8.36 6.36 12.70
CA LYS A 98 9.46 7.27 13.03
C LYS A 98 10.78 6.52 13.17
N THR A 99 10.74 5.39 13.84
CA THR A 99 11.93 4.54 14.02
C THR A 99 12.31 3.87 12.71
N TYR A 100 11.33 3.40 11.97
CA TYR A 100 11.54 2.74 10.68
C TYR A 100 12.20 3.70 9.68
N SER A 101 11.69 4.91 9.60
CA SER A 101 12.24 5.94 8.70
C SER A 101 13.68 6.31 9.05
N SER A 102 14.04 6.24 10.32
CA SER A 102 15.40 6.54 10.74
C SER A 102 16.40 5.48 10.29
N LYS A 103 15.93 4.24 10.15
CA LYS A 103 16.80 3.10 9.79
C LYS A 103 16.82 2.84 8.30
N GLU A 104 15.72 3.16 7.62
CA GLU A 104 15.54 2.89 6.21
C GLU A 104 15.74 4.17 5.40
N ASP A 105 15.38 4.09 4.14
CA ASP A 105 15.51 5.20 3.23
C ASP A 105 14.55 6.33 3.59
N GLU A 106 15.04 7.55 3.51
CA GLU A 106 14.27 8.77 3.75
C GLU A 106 13.13 8.96 2.75
N THR A 107 13.10 8.18 1.69
CA THR A 107 12.07 8.30 0.65
C THR A 107 10.70 7.80 1.10
N LEU A 108 10.63 7.06 2.20
CA LEU A 108 9.35 6.61 2.73
C LEU A 108 8.60 7.80 3.31
N LYS A 109 7.52 8.15 2.64
CA LYS A 109 6.65 9.21 3.16
C LYS A 109 5.92 8.72 4.38
N ILE A 110 5.99 9.50 5.45
CA ILE A 110 5.28 9.17 6.67
C ILE A 110 3.82 9.53 6.45
N ASN A 111 2.94 8.53 6.55
CA ASN A 111 1.51 8.77 6.54
C ASN A 111 1.12 9.51 7.80
N THR A 112 0.23 10.49 7.68
CA THR A 112 -0.39 11.06 8.85
C THR A 112 -1.39 10.04 9.40
N GLU A 113 -1.66 10.10 10.69
CA GLU A 113 -2.65 9.22 11.30
C GLU A 113 -4.00 9.36 10.60
N GLN A 114 -4.40 10.58 10.29
CA GLN A 114 -5.67 10.84 9.60
C GLN A 114 -5.69 10.24 8.21
N GLY A 115 -4.59 10.36 7.46
CA GLY A 115 -4.49 9.75 6.14
C GLY A 115 -4.59 8.24 6.19
N LEU A 116 -3.95 7.62 7.18
CA LEU A 116 -4.03 6.18 7.37
C LEU A 116 -5.45 5.75 7.72
N ARG A 117 -6.14 6.47 8.59
CA ARG A 117 -7.52 6.18 8.95
C ARG A 117 -8.44 6.23 7.72
N ARG A 118 -8.23 7.20 6.84
CA ARG A 118 -9.00 7.31 5.60
C ARG A 118 -8.77 6.11 4.69
N LYS A 119 -7.52 5.67 4.55
CA LYS A 119 -7.20 4.50 3.74
C LYS A 119 -7.84 3.25 4.31
N LEU A 120 -7.79 3.07 5.61
CA LEU A 120 -8.42 1.93 6.26
C LEU A 120 -9.93 1.93 6.08
N ALA A 121 -10.56 3.08 6.22
CA ALA A 121 -12.00 3.20 6.00
C ALA A 121 -12.37 2.82 4.57
N SER A 122 -11.57 3.25 3.59
CA SER A 122 -11.79 2.91 2.19
C SER A 122 -11.64 1.42 1.92
N LEU A 123 -10.68 0.78 2.57
CA LEU A 123 -10.48 -0.66 2.44
C LEU A 123 -11.66 -1.46 2.99
N LYS A 124 -12.30 -0.95 4.03
CA LYS A 124 -13.44 -1.62 4.66
C LYS A 124 -14.75 -1.40 3.90
N SER A 125 -14.78 -0.40 3.03
CA SER A 125 -15.96 -0.16 2.21
C SER A 125 -16.06 -1.22 1.13
#